data_1365d38a2dd66999345da79436910f56
#
_entry.id   1365d38a2dd66999345da79436910f56
#
_cell.length_a   1.000
_cell.length_b   1.000
_cell.length_c   1.000
_cell.angle_alpha   90.00
_cell.angle_beta   90.00
_cell.angle_gamma   90.00
#
_symmetry.space_group_name_H-M   'P 1'
#
loop_
_entity.id
_entity.type
_entity.pdbx_description
1 polymer ?
#
loop_
_entity_poly.entity_id
_entity_poly.type
_entity_poly.pdbx_seq_one_letter_code
_entity_poly.pdbx_strand_id
1 'polypeptide(L)'
;MENLFCPICGSRRVSPAANGIYMCASCDNAFSFTKEVTYAKTTADIYKASVECVLEINTIAGENESSGTGIVISPHGYVLTNAHITGEAMAGVGNMKNYCDVIIAGRRPREILFMAELIYSDKAADLALLYCAEAEEMPALKISYSTVKTGDKICVIGNGKGEGLGIVDGIVSDTCREIGGRKLMMISAPVTTGYSGGPVLSADGEFIGMVTGGRDGETAMNYAIPSVTIRKFLASAEKKAGIRL
;
A
#
# COMPACT_ATOMS: atom_id res chain seq x y z
N MET A 1 11.87 -21.56 26.53
CA MET A 1 13.15 -22.08 26.00
C MET A 1 12.87 -22.45 24.57
N GLU A 2 13.38 -21.65 23.62
CA GLU A 2 13.20 -21.91 22.20
C GLU A 2 13.91 -23.20 21.81
N ASN A 3 13.23 -23.99 21.00
CA ASN A 3 13.77 -25.24 20.48
C ASN A 3 14.87 -24.93 19.43
N LEU A 4 16.12 -24.84 19.88
CA LEU A 4 17.28 -24.63 19.03
C LEU A 4 17.64 -25.94 18.30
N PHE A 5 17.86 -25.87 16.97
CA PHE A 5 18.33 -26.99 16.17
C PHE A 5 19.63 -26.61 15.44
N CYS A 6 20.46 -27.59 15.22
CA CYS A 6 21.60 -27.41 14.33
C CYS A 6 21.12 -27.24 12.89
N PRO A 7 21.47 -26.14 12.19
CA PRO A 7 21.04 -25.89 10.80
C PRO A 7 21.69 -26.84 9.79
N ILE A 8 22.74 -27.59 10.20
CA ILE A 8 23.50 -28.48 9.34
C ILE A 8 22.95 -29.92 9.38
N CYS A 9 22.62 -30.44 10.57
CA CYS A 9 22.19 -31.83 10.72
C CYS A 9 20.81 -32.01 11.38
N GLY A 10 20.11 -30.92 11.72
CA GLY A 10 18.78 -30.94 12.36
C GLY A 10 18.77 -31.38 13.83
N SER A 11 19.92 -31.70 14.43
CA SER A 11 20.01 -32.19 15.81
C SER A 11 19.63 -31.10 16.83
N ARG A 12 18.91 -31.51 17.90
CA ARG A 12 18.64 -30.66 19.06
C ARG A 12 19.77 -30.62 20.10
N ARG A 13 20.84 -31.39 19.88
CA ARG A 13 22.01 -31.42 20.76
C ARG A 13 22.95 -30.24 20.49
N VAL A 14 22.46 -29.04 20.80
CA VAL A 14 23.12 -27.78 20.54
C VAL A 14 23.41 -27.10 21.88
N SER A 15 24.64 -26.65 22.08
CA SER A 15 25.07 -25.91 23.26
C SER A 15 25.67 -24.55 22.91
N PRO A 16 25.44 -23.51 23.71
CA PRO A 16 26.06 -22.20 23.48
C PRO A 16 27.56 -22.27 23.71
N ALA A 17 28.32 -21.62 22.82
CA ALA A 17 29.73 -21.33 22.96
C ALA A 17 29.94 -19.80 23.12
N ALA A 18 31.17 -19.30 23.07
CA ALA A 18 31.43 -17.88 23.23
C ALA A 18 30.92 -17.04 22.02
N ASN A 19 30.61 -15.78 22.26
CA ASN A 19 30.29 -14.77 21.22
C ASN A 19 29.08 -15.09 20.29
N GLY A 20 28.02 -15.69 20.86
CA GLY A 20 26.82 -16.02 20.06
C GLY A 20 26.98 -17.19 19.11
N ILE A 21 28.06 -17.96 19.26
CA ILE A 21 28.30 -19.21 18.54
C ILE A 21 27.68 -20.35 19.32
N TYR A 22 27.15 -21.33 18.61
CA TYR A 22 26.62 -22.58 19.14
C TYR A 22 27.41 -23.76 18.54
N MET A 23 27.57 -24.80 19.34
CA MET A 23 28.19 -26.05 18.93
C MET A 23 27.15 -27.16 18.86
N CYS A 24 27.18 -27.95 17.81
CA CYS A 24 26.36 -29.14 17.69
C CYS A 24 27.14 -30.38 18.13
N ALA A 25 26.68 -31.04 19.19
CA ALA A 25 27.29 -32.28 19.68
C ALA A 25 27.02 -33.52 18.79
N SER A 26 26.28 -33.38 17.69
CA SER A 26 25.98 -34.47 16.79
C SER A 26 26.81 -34.45 15.49
N CYS A 27 27.26 -33.27 15.04
CA CYS A 27 28.06 -33.14 13.82
C CYS A 27 29.31 -32.27 14.03
N ASP A 28 29.58 -31.86 15.28
CA ASP A 28 30.74 -31.05 15.70
C ASP A 28 30.93 -29.71 14.96
N ASN A 29 29.87 -29.24 14.28
CA ASN A 29 29.90 -27.96 13.59
C ASN A 29 29.55 -26.80 14.54
N ALA A 30 30.32 -25.72 14.42
CA ALA A 30 30.02 -24.43 15.03
C ALA A 30 29.15 -23.60 14.06
N PHE A 31 28.14 -22.92 14.61
CA PHE A 31 27.26 -22.02 13.85
C PHE A 31 26.75 -20.89 14.75
N SER A 32 26.37 -19.80 14.14
CA SER A 32 25.70 -18.70 14.87
C SER A 32 24.27 -18.58 14.36
N PHE A 33 23.33 -18.38 15.28
CA PHE A 33 21.97 -17.93 14.92
C PHE A 33 21.98 -16.42 14.69
N THR A 34 22.71 -15.96 13.70
CA THR A 34 22.75 -14.55 13.30
C THR A 34 21.75 -14.23 12.19
N LYS A 35 20.64 -14.94 12.14
CA LYS A 35 19.41 -14.50 11.46
C LYS A 35 18.23 -15.22 12.11
N GLU A 36 17.31 -14.46 12.68
CA GLU A 36 15.92 -14.89 12.66
C GLU A 36 15.64 -15.35 11.24
N VAL A 37 15.25 -16.60 11.06
CA VAL A 37 14.66 -17.05 9.80
C VAL A 37 13.30 -16.39 9.76
N THR A 38 13.26 -15.14 9.37
CA THR A 38 12.03 -14.50 8.96
C THR A 38 11.62 -15.23 7.70
N TYR A 39 10.65 -16.12 7.81
CA TYR A 39 9.96 -16.66 6.65
C TYR A 39 9.44 -15.44 5.87
N ALA A 40 9.83 -15.32 4.61
CA ALA A 40 9.28 -14.29 3.74
C ALA A 40 7.75 -14.39 3.80
N LYS A 41 7.09 -13.27 4.08
CA LYS A 41 5.64 -13.23 4.11
C LYS A 41 5.10 -13.72 2.76
N THR A 42 4.09 -14.56 2.79
CA THR A 42 3.36 -14.91 1.58
C THR A 42 2.48 -13.73 1.14
N THR A 43 2.10 -13.69 -0.14
CA THR A 43 1.13 -12.71 -0.63
C THR A 43 -0.17 -12.73 0.18
N ALA A 44 -0.58 -13.93 0.64
CA ALA A 44 -1.75 -14.09 1.51
C ALA A 44 -1.56 -13.45 2.89
N ASP A 45 -0.37 -13.56 3.50
CA ASP A 45 -0.06 -12.93 4.78
C ASP A 45 -0.07 -11.41 4.66
N ILE A 46 0.50 -10.87 3.56
CA ILE A 46 0.52 -9.44 3.27
C ILE A 46 -0.92 -8.94 3.08
N TYR A 47 -1.74 -9.65 2.30
CA TYR A 47 -3.14 -9.31 2.09
C TYR A 47 -3.91 -9.24 3.42
N LYS A 48 -3.84 -10.28 4.21
CA LYS A 48 -4.52 -10.37 5.50
C LYS A 48 -4.12 -9.24 6.46
N ALA A 49 -2.84 -8.86 6.46
CA ALA A 49 -2.32 -7.80 7.32
C ALA A 49 -2.67 -6.39 6.84
N SER A 50 -2.98 -6.21 5.55
CA SER A 50 -3.07 -4.87 4.94
C SER A 50 -4.46 -4.53 4.39
N VAL A 51 -5.32 -5.52 4.10
CA VAL A 51 -6.62 -5.27 3.46
C VAL A 51 -7.54 -4.39 4.29
N GLU A 52 -7.47 -4.47 5.62
CA GLU A 52 -8.26 -3.63 6.52
C GLU A 52 -7.86 -2.15 6.50
N CYS A 53 -6.67 -1.83 5.95
CA CYS A 53 -6.21 -0.46 5.74
C CYS A 53 -6.61 0.09 4.35
N VAL A 54 -7.33 -0.68 3.53
CA VAL A 54 -7.64 -0.31 2.14
C VAL A 54 -9.14 -0.15 1.97
N LEU A 55 -9.53 0.92 1.28
CA LEU A 55 -10.93 1.31 1.05
C LEU A 55 -11.23 1.26 -0.45
N GLU A 56 -12.46 0.94 -0.78
CA GLU A 56 -13.00 1.17 -2.12
C GLU A 56 -13.49 2.62 -2.20
N ILE A 57 -13.15 3.34 -3.24
CA ILE A 57 -13.62 4.70 -3.49
C ILE A 57 -14.49 4.69 -4.72
N ASN A 58 -15.70 5.21 -4.60
CA ASN A 58 -16.59 5.46 -5.70
C ASN A 58 -16.86 6.96 -5.78
N THR A 59 -16.81 7.48 -6.99
CA THR A 59 -17.10 8.90 -7.24
C THR A 59 -18.14 8.99 -8.34
N ILE A 60 -19.11 9.88 -8.15
CA ILE A 60 -20.17 10.15 -9.11
C ILE A 60 -20.03 11.60 -9.55
N ALA A 61 -19.82 11.82 -10.85
CA ALA A 61 -19.77 13.13 -11.48
C ALA A 61 -20.79 13.21 -12.60
N GLY A 62 -22.00 13.69 -12.31
CA GLY A 62 -23.12 13.67 -13.25
C GLY A 62 -23.57 12.24 -13.55
N GLU A 63 -23.47 11.80 -14.82
CA GLU A 63 -23.78 10.43 -15.25
C GLU A 63 -22.55 9.50 -15.22
N ASN A 64 -21.36 10.02 -14.91
CA ASN A 64 -20.13 9.25 -14.91
C ASN A 64 -19.83 8.72 -13.50
N GLU A 65 -19.72 7.41 -13.40
CA GLU A 65 -19.22 6.71 -12.21
C GLU A 65 -17.74 6.37 -12.42
N SER A 66 -16.93 6.61 -11.40
CA SER A 66 -15.53 6.22 -11.38
C SER A 66 -15.24 5.46 -10.11
N SER A 67 -14.46 4.40 -10.21
CA SER A 67 -14.02 3.62 -9.06
C SER A 67 -12.52 3.68 -8.89
N GLY A 68 -12.08 3.68 -7.65
CA GLY A 68 -10.68 3.69 -7.27
C GLY A 68 -10.46 2.99 -5.93
N THR A 69 -9.28 3.20 -5.42
CA THR A 69 -8.82 2.63 -4.14
C THR A 69 -8.30 3.75 -3.25
N GLY A 70 -8.51 3.62 -1.94
CA GLY A 70 -7.96 4.52 -0.92
C GLY A 70 -7.16 3.73 0.12
N ILE A 71 -6.24 4.41 0.77
CA ILE A 71 -5.34 3.84 1.78
C ILE A 71 -5.52 4.63 3.06
N VAL A 72 -5.94 3.99 4.14
CA VAL A 72 -5.90 4.58 5.48
C VAL A 72 -4.44 4.72 5.90
N ILE A 73 -4.00 5.96 6.14
CA ILE A 73 -2.60 6.30 6.47
C ILE A 73 -2.43 6.83 7.89
N SER A 74 -3.54 7.03 8.58
CA SER A 74 -3.56 7.52 9.96
C SER A 74 -4.80 7.00 10.68
N PRO A 75 -4.71 6.64 11.97
CA PRO A 75 -5.86 6.24 12.79
C PRO A 75 -6.84 7.39 13.07
N HIS A 76 -6.55 8.59 12.56
CA HIS A 76 -7.41 9.76 12.63
C HIS A 76 -8.31 9.92 11.39
N GLY A 77 -8.58 8.85 10.65
CA GLY A 77 -9.50 8.85 9.52
C GLY A 77 -8.95 9.44 8.22
N TYR A 78 -7.64 9.69 8.12
CA TYR A 78 -7.05 10.21 6.88
C TYR A 78 -6.79 9.10 5.86
N VAL A 79 -7.27 9.33 4.64
CA VAL A 79 -7.23 8.39 3.52
C VAL A 79 -6.47 9.03 2.35
N LEU A 80 -5.47 8.32 1.85
CA LEU A 80 -4.69 8.72 0.67
C LEU A 80 -5.27 8.05 -0.58
N THR A 81 -5.38 8.80 -1.68
CA THR A 81 -5.79 8.30 -3.00
C THR A 81 -5.17 9.16 -4.11
N ASN A 82 -5.51 8.89 -5.38
CA ASN A 82 -5.11 9.74 -6.49
C ASN A 82 -6.01 10.96 -6.65
N ALA A 83 -5.42 12.07 -7.10
CA ALA A 83 -6.17 13.29 -7.38
C ALA A 83 -7.16 13.12 -8.55
N HIS A 84 -6.82 12.29 -9.56
CA HIS A 84 -7.72 12.04 -10.68
C HIS A 84 -8.99 11.27 -10.29
N ILE A 85 -8.95 10.45 -9.20
CA ILE A 85 -10.14 9.77 -8.68
C ILE A 85 -11.12 10.78 -8.08
N THR A 86 -10.62 11.82 -7.41
CA THR A 86 -11.44 12.83 -6.73
C THR A 86 -11.80 14.02 -7.62
N GLY A 87 -11.06 14.24 -8.71
CA GLY A 87 -11.00 15.51 -9.42
C GLY A 87 -12.32 15.97 -10.08
N GLU A 88 -13.11 15.06 -10.64
CA GLU A 88 -14.40 15.40 -11.28
C GLU A 88 -15.57 15.35 -10.29
N ALA A 89 -15.57 14.42 -9.37
CA ALA A 89 -16.57 14.33 -8.31
C ALA A 89 -16.57 15.59 -7.43
N MET A 90 -15.40 16.17 -7.22
CA MET A 90 -15.21 17.39 -6.43
C MET A 90 -15.66 18.67 -7.13
N ALA A 91 -15.95 18.62 -8.41
CA ALA A 91 -16.63 19.71 -9.14
C ALA A 91 -18.14 19.76 -8.87
N GLY A 92 -18.63 18.91 -7.98
CA GLY A 92 -20.02 18.56 -7.69
C GLY A 92 -21.03 19.67 -7.51
N VAL A 93 -22.28 19.27 -7.53
CA VAL A 93 -23.46 20.14 -7.53
C VAL A 93 -23.83 20.60 -6.10
N GLY A 94 -23.93 21.91 -5.89
CA GLY A 94 -24.45 22.48 -4.64
C GLY A 94 -23.48 22.36 -3.45
N ASN A 95 -24.03 22.04 -2.26
CA ASN A 95 -23.27 21.95 -1.00
C ASN A 95 -22.47 20.65 -0.82
N MET A 96 -22.52 19.73 -1.80
CA MET A 96 -21.82 18.43 -1.80
C MET A 96 -20.45 18.50 -2.51
N LYS A 97 -19.92 19.69 -2.67
CA LYS A 97 -18.55 19.89 -3.18
C LYS A 97 -17.54 19.31 -2.20
N ASN A 98 -16.49 18.66 -2.74
CA ASN A 98 -15.36 18.10 -1.98
C ASN A 98 -15.62 16.77 -1.24
N TYR A 99 -16.65 16.03 -1.62
CA TYR A 99 -16.91 14.71 -1.06
C TYR A 99 -16.86 13.62 -2.12
N CYS A 100 -16.44 12.44 -1.71
CA CYS A 100 -16.57 11.19 -2.48
C CYS A 100 -17.09 10.07 -1.59
N ASP A 101 -17.73 9.08 -2.22
CA ASP A 101 -18.24 7.93 -1.51
C ASP A 101 -17.12 6.92 -1.23
N VAL A 102 -17.14 6.32 -0.06
CA VAL A 102 -16.18 5.33 0.39
C VAL A 102 -16.89 4.09 0.88
N ILE A 103 -16.40 2.92 0.48
CA ILE A 103 -16.82 1.62 1.01
C ILE A 103 -15.67 1.05 1.84
N ILE A 104 -15.96 0.75 3.10
CA ILE A 104 -14.99 0.12 3.99
C ILE A 104 -15.06 -1.40 3.80
N ALA A 105 -13.95 -2.01 3.40
CA ALA A 105 -13.84 -3.45 3.21
C ALA A 105 -14.23 -4.23 4.48
N GLY A 106 -14.93 -5.35 4.29
CA GLY A 106 -15.40 -6.19 5.41
C GLY A 106 -16.64 -5.67 6.14
N ARG A 107 -17.04 -4.41 6.01
CA ARG A 107 -18.33 -3.93 6.49
C ARG A 107 -19.43 -4.33 5.51
N ARG A 108 -20.47 -4.92 6.03
CA ARG A 108 -21.66 -5.31 5.26
C ARG A 108 -22.90 -4.66 5.83
N PRO A 109 -23.91 -4.34 5.00
CA PRO A 109 -23.93 -4.51 3.55
C PRO A 109 -22.99 -3.51 2.83
N ARG A 110 -22.46 -3.90 1.67
CA ARG A 110 -21.61 -3.05 0.80
C ARG A 110 -22.36 -1.85 0.22
N GLU A 111 -23.67 -1.85 0.31
CA GLU A 111 -24.54 -0.76 -0.12
C GLU A 111 -24.49 0.47 0.81
N ILE A 112 -23.88 0.34 2.00
CA ILE A 112 -23.66 1.48 2.89
C ILE A 112 -22.41 2.22 2.40
N LEU A 113 -22.64 3.42 1.87
CA LEU A 113 -21.63 4.36 1.46
C LEU A 113 -21.32 5.33 2.60
N PHE A 114 -20.07 5.57 2.85
CA PHE A 114 -19.59 6.61 3.75
C PHE A 114 -19.06 7.77 2.93
N MET A 115 -19.11 8.97 3.48
CA MET A 115 -18.62 10.17 2.78
C MET A 115 -17.24 10.53 3.27
N ALA A 116 -16.33 10.78 2.32
CA ALA A 116 -15.01 11.30 2.61
C ALA A 116 -14.84 12.71 2.05
N GLU A 117 -14.32 13.61 2.87
CA GLU A 117 -14.07 15.01 2.52
C GLU A 117 -12.66 15.19 1.94
N LEU A 118 -12.52 15.96 0.86
CA LEU A 118 -11.20 16.34 0.33
C LEU A 118 -10.54 17.40 1.21
N ILE A 119 -9.45 17.03 1.84
CA ILE A 119 -8.66 17.93 2.69
C ILE A 119 -7.58 18.66 1.91
N TYR A 120 -6.86 17.93 1.05
CA TYR A 120 -5.78 18.49 0.24
C TYR A 120 -5.55 17.69 -1.03
N SER A 121 -5.22 18.37 -2.14
CA SER A 121 -4.95 17.72 -3.41
C SER A 121 -3.77 18.39 -4.13
N ASP A 122 -2.97 17.57 -4.81
CA ASP A 122 -1.91 17.99 -5.72
C ASP A 122 -2.09 17.25 -7.06
N LYS A 123 -2.68 17.94 -8.04
CA LYS A 123 -2.93 17.37 -9.39
C LYS A 123 -1.63 17.06 -10.13
N ALA A 124 -0.56 17.80 -9.90
CA ALA A 124 0.72 17.56 -10.56
C ALA A 124 1.38 16.27 -10.05
N ALA A 125 1.27 15.98 -8.75
CA ALA A 125 1.72 14.74 -8.15
C ALA A 125 0.71 13.60 -8.31
N ASP A 126 -0.54 13.89 -8.68
CA ASP A 126 -1.68 12.98 -8.73
C ASP A 126 -1.98 12.35 -7.36
N LEU A 127 -1.99 13.17 -6.31
CA LEU A 127 -2.23 12.77 -4.93
C LEU A 127 -3.37 13.58 -4.31
N ALA A 128 -4.24 12.91 -3.56
CA ALA A 128 -5.30 13.53 -2.77
C ALA A 128 -5.35 12.92 -1.37
N LEU A 129 -5.60 13.77 -0.39
CA LEU A 129 -5.82 13.42 1.00
C LEU A 129 -7.28 13.68 1.34
N LEU A 130 -7.96 12.64 1.79
CA LEU A 130 -9.34 12.68 2.23
C LEU A 130 -9.40 12.50 3.75
N TYR A 131 -10.51 12.92 4.34
CA TYR A 131 -10.91 12.58 5.69
C TYR A 131 -12.25 11.83 5.66
N CYS A 132 -12.32 10.69 6.32
CA CYS A 132 -13.51 9.87 6.48
C CYS A 132 -13.64 9.52 7.97
N ALA A 133 -14.71 10.00 8.62
CA ALA A 133 -14.93 9.77 10.05
C ALA A 133 -15.05 8.27 10.39
N GLU A 134 -15.64 7.49 9.51
CA GLU A 134 -15.81 6.03 9.70
C GLU A 134 -14.50 5.25 9.55
N ALA A 135 -13.45 5.90 9.06
CA ALA A 135 -12.09 5.35 9.00
C ALA A 135 -11.24 5.71 10.24
N GLU A 136 -11.79 6.47 11.19
CA GLU A 136 -11.14 6.67 12.49
C GLU A 136 -10.98 5.34 13.23
N GLU A 137 -9.86 5.20 13.94
CA GLU A 137 -9.47 3.98 14.66
C GLU A 137 -9.24 2.74 13.76
N MET A 138 -9.38 2.86 12.43
CA MET A 138 -8.97 1.80 11.52
C MET A 138 -7.45 1.63 11.52
N PRO A 139 -6.96 0.39 11.28
CA PRO A 139 -5.54 0.18 11.08
C PRO A 139 -5.04 1.00 9.89
N ALA A 140 -3.83 1.54 10.00
CA ALA A 140 -3.24 2.40 9.00
C ALA A 140 -1.93 1.83 8.45
N LEU A 141 -1.71 1.95 7.14
CA LEU A 141 -0.46 1.59 6.50
C LEU A 141 0.60 2.69 6.75
N LYS A 142 1.74 2.29 7.30
CA LYS A 142 2.88 3.18 7.46
C LYS A 142 3.68 3.25 6.17
N ILE A 143 3.96 4.48 5.72
CA ILE A 143 4.74 4.71 4.51
C ILE A 143 6.20 4.36 4.77
N SER A 144 6.75 3.45 3.96
CA SER A 144 8.12 2.99 4.10
C SER A 144 9.15 4.07 3.77
N TYR A 145 10.29 3.99 4.46
CA TYR A 145 11.52 4.72 4.15
C TYR A 145 12.56 3.84 3.43
N SER A 146 12.22 2.57 3.20
CA SER A 146 13.13 1.61 2.57
C SER A 146 13.46 1.99 1.14
N THR A 147 14.68 1.68 0.72
CA THR A 147 15.11 1.85 -0.67
C THR A 147 14.60 0.68 -1.50
N VAL A 148 13.90 0.98 -2.57
CA VAL A 148 13.35 0.02 -3.52
C VAL A 148 14.35 -0.20 -4.66
N LYS A 149 14.47 -1.44 -5.14
CA LYS A 149 15.35 -1.83 -6.25
C LYS A 149 14.55 -2.48 -7.38
N THR A 150 15.04 -2.33 -8.60
CA THR A 150 14.53 -3.08 -9.74
C THR A 150 14.68 -4.58 -9.49
N GLY A 151 13.60 -5.34 -9.72
CA GLY A 151 13.50 -6.77 -9.43
C GLY A 151 12.92 -7.11 -8.06
N ASP A 152 12.74 -6.14 -7.16
CA ASP A 152 12.10 -6.38 -5.86
C ASP A 152 10.66 -6.89 -6.06
N LYS A 153 10.30 -7.95 -5.35
CA LYS A 153 8.93 -8.48 -5.35
C LYS A 153 7.98 -7.50 -4.67
N ILE A 154 6.81 -7.37 -5.26
CA ILE A 154 5.74 -6.51 -4.74
C ILE A 154 4.39 -7.21 -4.84
N CYS A 155 3.44 -6.70 -4.09
CA CYS A 155 2.02 -6.94 -4.35
C CYS A 155 1.25 -5.62 -4.28
N VAL A 156 0.07 -5.62 -4.87
CA VAL A 156 -0.82 -4.46 -4.96
C VAL A 156 -2.22 -4.88 -4.53
N ILE A 157 -2.84 -4.10 -3.65
CA ILE A 157 -4.24 -4.29 -3.26
C ILE A 157 -5.05 -3.17 -3.92
N GLY A 158 -6.21 -3.52 -4.49
CA GLY A 158 -7.08 -2.51 -5.11
C GLY A 158 -8.43 -3.04 -5.53
N ASN A 159 -9.32 -2.10 -5.88
CA ASN A 159 -10.72 -2.32 -6.25
C ASN A 159 -10.86 -2.49 -7.78
N GLY A 160 -10.35 -3.61 -8.30
CA GLY A 160 -10.36 -3.86 -9.75
C GLY A 160 -11.76 -3.79 -10.36
N LYS A 161 -11.96 -2.87 -11.31
CA LYS A 161 -13.24 -2.63 -12.00
C LYS A 161 -14.42 -2.30 -11.08
N GLY A 162 -14.18 -1.92 -9.82
CA GLY A 162 -15.25 -1.69 -8.84
C GLY A 162 -15.88 -2.98 -8.28
N GLU A 163 -15.26 -4.14 -8.51
CA GLU A 163 -15.82 -5.44 -8.10
C GLU A 163 -15.42 -5.87 -6.68
N GLY A 164 -14.64 -5.03 -5.98
CA GLY A 164 -14.14 -5.27 -4.63
C GLY A 164 -12.63 -5.39 -4.56
N LEU A 165 -12.11 -5.43 -3.33
CA LEU A 165 -10.67 -5.49 -3.11
C LEU A 165 -10.09 -6.86 -3.46
N GLY A 166 -9.09 -6.84 -4.31
CA GLY A 166 -8.27 -7.99 -4.66
C GLY A 166 -6.79 -7.69 -4.49
N ILE A 167 -5.95 -8.72 -4.55
CA ILE A 167 -4.49 -8.59 -4.53
C ILE A 167 -3.89 -9.22 -5.78
N VAL A 168 -2.91 -8.53 -6.36
CA VAL A 168 -2.07 -9.02 -7.45
C VAL A 168 -0.60 -8.85 -7.10
N ASP A 169 0.26 -9.70 -7.63
CA ASP A 169 1.70 -9.64 -7.39
C ASP A 169 2.49 -9.31 -8.66
N GLY A 170 3.74 -8.93 -8.48
CA GLY A 170 4.67 -8.59 -9.53
C GLY A 170 6.04 -8.20 -9.00
N ILE A 171 6.76 -7.41 -9.78
CA ILE A 171 8.05 -6.84 -9.39
C ILE A 171 8.09 -5.34 -9.68
N VAL A 172 9.03 -4.66 -9.05
CA VAL A 172 9.49 -3.33 -9.49
C VAL A 172 10.27 -3.50 -10.78
N SER A 173 9.72 -3.03 -11.90
CA SER A 173 10.37 -3.12 -13.21
C SER A 173 11.39 -2.00 -13.41
N ASP A 174 11.15 -0.83 -12.82
CA ASP A 174 12.06 0.33 -12.81
C ASP A 174 11.72 1.23 -11.61
N THR A 175 12.72 1.70 -10.91
CA THR A 175 12.53 2.52 -9.70
C THR A 175 12.22 3.97 -9.99
N CYS A 176 12.54 4.49 -11.19
CA CYS A 176 12.36 5.90 -11.53
C CYS A 176 12.26 6.12 -13.04
N ARG A 177 11.05 6.25 -13.55
CA ARG A 177 10.79 6.72 -14.93
C ARG A 177 10.15 8.09 -14.93
N GLU A 178 10.54 8.90 -15.89
CA GLU A 178 9.90 10.20 -16.11
C GLU A 178 8.75 10.03 -17.12
N ILE A 179 7.53 10.20 -16.64
CA ILE A 179 6.30 10.07 -17.40
C ILE A 179 5.44 11.31 -17.18
N GLY A 180 5.20 12.10 -18.22
CA GLY A 180 4.39 13.33 -18.11
C GLY A 180 4.94 14.32 -17.09
N GLY A 181 6.26 14.45 -16.96
CA GLY A 181 6.93 15.31 -15.97
C GLY A 181 6.92 14.78 -14.52
N ARG A 182 6.42 13.56 -14.29
CA ARG A 182 6.41 12.89 -12.99
C ARG A 182 7.47 11.80 -12.93
N LYS A 183 8.15 11.66 -11.79
CA LYS A 183 9.04 10.54 -11.50
C LYS A 183 8.23 9.42 -10.87
N LEU A 184 8.01 8.36 -11.62
CA LEU A 184 7.17 7.22 -11.23
C LEU A 184 8.00 5.94 -11.19
N MET A 185 7.59 5.01 -10.34
CA MET A 185 8.06 3.64 -10.31
C MET A 185 7.25 2.83 -11.34
N MET A 186 7.91 2.03 -12.18
CA MET A 186 7.24 1.08 -13.08
C MET A 186 7.13 -0.27 -12.40
N ILE A 187 5.97 -0.88 -12.48
CA ILE A 187 5.67 -2.18 -11.87
C ILE A 187 5.06 -3.13 -12.90
N SER A 188 5.29 -4.44 -12.71
CA SER A 188 4.74 -5.49 -13.58
C SER A 188 3.44 -6.12 -13.04
N ALA A 189 3.00 -5.73 -11.86
CA ALA A 189 1.73 -6.22 -11.31
C ALA A 189 0.57 -5.91 -12.27
N PRO A 190 -0.31 -6.89 -12.59
CA PRO A 190 -1.37 -6.74 -13.57
C PRO A 190 -2.56 -5.96 -13.02
N VAL A 191 -2.37 -4.67 -12.76
CA VAL A 191 -3.42 -3.77 -12.29
C VAL A 191 -4.31 -3.30 -13.44
N THR A 192 -5.57 -3.04 -13.14
CA THR A 192 -6.57 -2.54 -14.07
C THR A 192 -7.23 -1.26 -13.52
N THR A 193 -8.18 -0.69 -14.25
CA THR A 193 -9.05 0.39 -13.75
C THR A 193 -9.60 0.02 -12.38
N GLY A 194 -9.60 0.97 -11.44
CA GLY A 194 -10.01 0.76 -10.05
C GLY A 194 -8.85 0.46 -9.09
N TYR A 195 -7.68 -0.01 -9.56
CA TYR A 195 -6.49 -0.13 -8.71
C TYR A 195 -5.82 1.22 -8.42
N SER A 196 -6.12 2.27 -9.16
CA SER A 196 -5.61 3.63 -8.89
C SER A 196 -5.90 4.03 -7.45
N GLY A 197 -4.89 4.53 -6.74
CA GLY A 197 -4.93 4.82 -5.32
C GLY A 197 -4.59 3.64 -4.41
N GLY A 198 -4.45 2.42 -4.95
CA GLY A 198 -4.11 1.23 -4.18
C GLY A 198 -2.63 1.16 -3.77
N PRO A 199 -2.33 0.58 -2.58
CA PRO A 199 -0.97 0.46 -2.10
C PRO A 199 -0.15 -0.55 -2.91
N VAL A 200 1.09 -0.17 -3.23
CA VAL A 200 2.15 -1.07 -3.64
C VAL A 200 2.93 -1.46 -2.38
N LEU A 201 2.94 -2.74 -2.08
CA LEU A 201 3.55 -3.30 -0.88
C LEU A 201 4.79 -4.11 -1.25
N SER A 202 5.86 -4.01 -0.48
CA SER A 202 7.07 -4.83 -0.62
C SER A 202 6.79 -6.29 -0.21
N ALA A 203 7.76 -7.17 -0.42
CA ALA A 203 7.72 -8.56 0.06
C ALA A 203 7.58 -8.68 1.59
N ASP A 204 7.93 -7.64 2.33
CA ASP A 204 7.77 -7.55 3.78
C ASP A 204 6.44 -6.89 4.21
N GLY A 205 5.61 -6.47 3.24
CA GLY A 205 4.34 -5.79 3.47
C GLY A 205 4.49 -4.30 3.80
N GLU A 206 5.62 -3.67 3.49
CA GLU A 206 5.83 -2.23 3.67
C GLU A 206 5.17 -1.44 2.53
N PHE A 207 4.52 -0.34 2.83
CA PHE A 207 3.92 0.56 1.84
C PHE A 207 5.00 1.41 1.14
N ILE A 208 5.41 0.98 -0.06
CA ILE A 208 6.52 1.56 -0.84
C ILE A 208 6.07 2.50 -1.96
N GLY A 209 4.81 2.50 -2.32
CA GLY A 209 4.26 3.36 -3.37
C GLY A 209 2.76 3.14 -3.58
N MET A 210 2.14 3.99 -4.41
CA MET A 210 0.71 3.96 -4.71
C MET A 210 0.47 3.91 -6.21
N VAL A 211 -0.39 3.02 -6.67
CA VAL A 211 -0.76 2.92 -8.10
C VAL A 211 -1.36 4.23 -8.59
N THR A 212 -0.94 4.70 -9.76
CA THR A 212 -1.50 5.92 -10.39
C THR A 212 -2.06 5.67 -11.79
N GLY A 213 -1.79 4.54 -12.40
CA GLY A 213 -2.31 4.17 -13.71
C GLY A 213 -1.39 3.23 -14.46
N GLY A 214 -1.79 2.89 -15.67
CA GLY A 214 -1.02 2.08 -16.61
C GLY A 214 -0.99 2.76 -17.97
N ARG A 215 -0.41 2.09 -18.95
CA ARG A 215 -0.48 2.47 -20.35
C ARG A 215 -1.62 1.69 -21.00
N ASP A 216 -2.52 2.38 -21.66
CA ASP A 216 -3.67 1.76 -22.33
C ASP A 216 -3.22 0.62 -23.26
N GLY A 217 -3.83 -0.56 -23.07
CA GLY A 217 -3.51 -1.77 -23.83
C GLY A 217 -2.29 -2.57 -23.36
N GLU A 218 -1.57 -2.09 -22.34
CA GLU A 218 -0.37 -2.74 -21.80
C GLU A 218 -0.61 -3.29 -20.41
N THR A 219 -0.63 -4.59 -20.23
CA THR A 219 -0.89 -5.23 -18.92
C THR A 219 0.31 -5.27 -17.99
N ALA A 220 1.53 -5.12 -18.51
CA ALA A 220 2.78 -5.22 -17.75
C ALA A 220 3.54 -3.89 -17.59
N MET A 221 2.95 -2.76 -18.00
CA MET A 221 3.56 -1.43 -17.89
C MET A 221 2.67 -0.52 -17.05
N ASN A 222 2.67 -0.77 -15.77
CA ASN A 222 1.90 -0.01 -14.80
C ASN A 222 2.82 0.91 -13.99
N TYR A 223 2.28 1.99 -13.47
CA TYR A 223 3.04 3.02 -12.78
C TYR A 223 2.51 3.25 -11.37
N ALA A 224 3.45 3.53 -10.47
CA ALA A 224 3.16 3.87 -9.09
C ALA A 224 3.92 5.13 -8.67
N ILE A 225 3.30 5.94 -7.83
CA ILE A 225 3.91 7.07 -7.16
C ILE A 225 4.77 6.53 -6.01
N PRO A 226 6.10 6.77 -5.99
CA PRO A 226 6.95 6.21 -4.96
C PRO A 226 6.74 6.87 -3.59
N SER A 227 6.99 6.12 -2.51
CA SER A 227 6.81 6.56 -1.13
C SER A 227 7.48 7.89 -0.79
N VAL A 228 8.63 8.19 -1.40
CA VAL A 228 9.32 9.48 -1.23
C VAL A 228 8.48 10.67 -1.71
N THR A 229 7.75 10.52 -2.81
CA THR A 229 6.84 11.56 -3.33
C THR A 229 5.62 11.70 -2.44
N ILE A 230 5.06 10.59 -1.97
CA ILE A 230 3.93 10.57 -1.04
C ILE A 230 4.28 11.30 0.25
N ARG A 231 5.43 11.02 0.86
CA ARG A 231 5.87 11.72 2.09
C ARG A 231 6.00 13.24 1.91
N LYS A 232 6.52 13.70 0.75
CA LYS A 232 6.59 15.13 0.44
C LYS A 232 5.21 15.78 0.33
N PHE A 233 4.28 15.07 -0.30
CA PHE A 233 2.90 15.50 -0.41
C PHE A 233 2.25 15.63 0.97
N LEU A 234 2.37 14.63 1.83
CA LEU A 234 1.78 14.63 3.17
C LEU A 234 2.35 15.75 4.05
N ALA A 235 3.67 15.96 4.03
CA ALA A 235 4.28 17.09 4.73
C ALA A 235 3.76 18.45 4.23
N SER A 236 3.42 18.56 2.94
CA SER A 236 2.79 19.76 2.38
C SER A 236 1.33 19.90 2.82
N ALA A 237 0.59 18.78 2.88
CA ALA A 237 -0.79 18.73 3.35
C ALA A 237 -0.89 19.15 4.83
N GLU A 238 -0.05 18.60 5.71
CA GLU A 238 0.00 18.97 7.13
C GLU A 238 0.21 20.48 7.30
N LYS A 239 1.20 21.04 6.57
CA LYS A 239 1.52 22.47 6.64
C LYS A 239 0.41 23.36 6.11
N LYS A 240 -0.22 23.00 4.98
CA LYS A 240 -1.20 23.86 4.27
C LYS A 240 -2.61 23.73 4.83
N ALA A 241 -3.00 22.54 5.24
CA ALA A 241 -4.32 22.28 5.82
C ALA A 241 -4.34 22.42 7.35
N GLY A 242 -3.17 22.57 8.00
CA GLY A 242 -3.10 22.69 9.47
C GLY A 242 -3.48 21.44 10.22
N ILE A 243 -3.30 20.26 9.61
CA ILE A 243 -3.64 18.95 10.17
C ILE A 243 -2.41 18.26 10.74
N ARG A 244 -2.63 17.19 11.50
CA ARG A 244 -1.62 16.23 11.97
C ARG A 244 -2.02 14.82 11.50
N LEU A 245 -1.09 14.11 10.84
CA LEU A 245 -1.28 12.75 10.33
C LEU A 245 -0.75 11.68 11.28
#